data_b2d93899030690943f99a0c7de57fa0d
#
_entry.id   b2d93899030690943f99a0c7de57fa0d
#
_cell.length_a   1.000
_cell.length_b   1.000
_cell.length_c   1.000
_cell.angle_alpha   90.00
_cell.angle_beta   90.00
_cell.angle_gamma   90.00
#
_symmetry.space_group_name_H-M   'P 1'
#
loop_
_entity.id
_entity.type
_entity.pdbx_description
1 polymer ?
#
loop_
_entity_poly.entity_id
_entity_poly.type
_entity_poly.pdbx_seq_one_letter_code
_entity_poly.pdbx_strand_id
1 'polypeptide(L)'
;MNYEQIILDIVAPLVTDKESLKVVPMEQENLYESTYIIYCNEKDVGRLIGKKGVVAEAIREVVNASAKLNSKKIRLKFEVKK
;
A
#
# COMPACT_ATOMS: atom_id res chain seq x y z
N MET A 1 -1.26 -12.39 10.44
CA MET A 1 -2.00 -11.18 10.03
C MET A 1 -1.83 -10.96 8.54
N ASN A 2 -2.92 -10.71 7.83
CA ASN A 2 -2.88 -10.51 6.38
C ASN A 2 -2.72 -9.03 6.04
N TYR A 3 -1.49 -8.62 5.77
CA TYR A 3 -1.21 -7.21 5.44
C TYR A 3 -1.78 -6.79 4.09
N GLU A 4 -1.91 -7.72 3.14
CA GLU A 4 -2.54 -7.39 1.85
C GLU A 4 -3.97 -6.92 2.06
N GLN A 5 -4.72 -7.61 2.92
CA GLN A 5 -6.10 -7.25 3.20
C GLN A 5 -6.18 -5.92 3.96
N ILE A 6 -5.27 -5.69 4.90
CA ILE A 6 -5.20 -4.42 5.64
C ILE A 6 -4.96 -3.27 4.66
N ILE A 7 -4.01 -3.44 3.75
CA ILE A 7 -3.69 -2.41 2.76
C ILE A 7 -4.89 -2.17 1.85
N LEU A 8 -5.53 -3.25 1.36
CA LEU A 8 -6.73 -3.13 0.52
C LEU A 8 -7.85 -2.38 1.23
N ASP A 9 -8.09 -2.70 2.50
CA ASP A 9 -9.15 -2.04 3.27
C ASP A 9 -8.90 -0.55 3.42
N ILE A 10 -7.64 -0.14 3.49
CA ILE A 10 -7.25 1.26 3.61
C ILE A 10 -7.37 1.99 2.28
N VAL A 11 -6.87 1.39 1.20
CA VAL A 11 -6.78 2.09 -0.09
C VAL A 11 -8.01 1.96 -0.97
N ALA A 12 -8.80 0.89 -0.83
CA ALA A 12 -9.98 0.69 -1.68
C ALA A 12 -10.95 1.87 -1.67
N PRO A 13 -11.28 2.48 -0.52
CA PRO A 13 -12.17 3.64 -0.51
C PRO A 13 -11.60 4.87 -1.22
N LEU A 14 -10.29 4.91 -1.45
CA LEU A 14 -9.61 6.06 -2.04
C LEU A 14 -9.47 5.98 -3.55
N VAL A 15 -9.71 4.81 -4.14
CA VAL A 15 -9.58 4.63 -5.58
C VAL A 15 -10.94 4.63 -6.25
N THR A 16 -10.96 5.05 -7.51
CA THR A 16 -12.20 5.10 -8.30
C THR A 16 -12.42 3.82 -9.09
N ASP A 17 -11.35 3.22 -9.59
CA ASP A 17 -11.40 1.99 -10.37
C ASP A 17 -10.93 0.80 -9.52
N LYS A 18 -11.87 0.21 -8.80
CA LYS A 18 -11.57 -0.89 -7.89
C LYS A 18 -11.17 -2.17 -8.62
N GLU A 19 -11.57 -2.33 -9.87
CA GLU A 19 -11.18 -3.51 -10.66
C GLU A 19 -9.68 -3.51 -11.00
N SER A 20 -9.09 -2.33 -11.13
CA SER A 20 -7.66 -2.18 -11.38
C SER A 20 -6.82 -2.24 -10.12
N LEU A 21 -7.44 -2.15 -8.96
CA LEU A 21 -6.72 -2.17 -7.69
C LEU A 21 -6.22 -3.57 -7.35
N LYS A 22 -4.92 -3.67 -7.10
CA LYS A 22 -4.30 -4.93 -6.73
C LYS A 22 -3.13 -4.66 -5.80
N VAL A 23 -3.00 -5.46 -4.76
CA VAL A 23 -1.87 -5.41 -3.84
C VAL A 23 -1.08 -6.71 -3.99
N VAL A 24 0.19 -6.58 -4.30
CA VAL A 24 1.06 -7.73 -4.57
C VAL A 24 2.26 -7.69 -3.62
N PRO A 25 2.54 -8.76 -2.89
CA PRO A 25 3.74 -8.81 -2.07
C PRO A 25 4.97 -8.99 -2.95
N MET A 26 6.03 -8.26 -2.62
CA MET A 26 7.33 -8.48 -3.24
C MET A 26 8.08 -9.57 -2.46
N GLU A 27 9.08 -10.17 -3.10
CA GLU A 27 9.93 -11.13 -2.44
C GLU A 27 10.53 -10.51 -1.18
N GLN A 28 10.43 -11.22 -0.08
CA GLN A 28 10.87 -10.73 1.22
C GLN A 28 12.35 -11.01 1.43
N GLU A 29 13.14 -9.96 1.60
CA GLU A 29 14.58 -10.10 1.80
C GLU A 29 14.96 -10.44 3.24
N ASN A 30 14.11 -10.07 4.21
CA ASN A 30 14.37 -10.39 5.61
C ASN A 30 13.05 -10.50 6.38
N LEU A 31 13.15 -10.98 7.64
CA LEU A 31 11.97 -11.22 8.47
C LEU A 31 11.33 -9.95 9.02
N TYR A 32 12.04 -8.83 8.98
CA TYR A 32 11.60 -7.59 9.63
C TYR A 32 11.01 -6.57 8.65
N GLU A 33 11.26 -6.74 7.37
CA GLU A 33 10.75 -5.84 6.34
C GLU A 33 9.99 -6.61 5.27
N SER A 34 8.85 -6.07 4.88
CA SER A 34 8.07 -6.59 3.76
C SER A 34 7.71 -5.42 2.85
N THR A 35 7.73 -5.64 1.55
CA THR A 35 7.34 -4.63 0.58
C THR A 35 6.12 -5.12 -0.19
N TYR A 36 5.15 -4.24 -0.35
CA TYR A 36 3.95 -4.51 -1.14
C TYR A 36 3.83 -3.47 -2.23
N ILE A 37 3.42 -3.90 -3.41
CA ILE A 37 3.16 -2.99 -4.53
C ILE A 37 1.65 -2.83 -4.66
N ILE A 38 1.20 -1.59 -4.70
CA ILE A 38 -0.20 -1.26 -4.92
C ILE A 38 -0.34 -0.84 -6.37
N TYR A 39 -1.05 -1.65 -7.16
CA TYR A 39 -1.34 -1.36 -8.56
C TYR A 39 -2.74 -0.77 -8.68
N CYS A 40 -2.87 0.28 -9.45
CA CYS A 40 -4.16 0.87 -9.78
C CYS A 40 -4.01 1.69 -11.06
N ASN A 41 -5.09 2.33 -11.53
CA ASN A 41 -4.98 3.12 -12.73
C ASN A 41 -4.19 4.41 -12.46
N GLU A 42 -3.76 5.09 -13.52
CA GLU A 42 -2.88 6.25 -13.41
C GLU A 42 -3.46 7.37 -12.55
N LYS A 43 -4.75 7.64 -12.68
CA LYS A 43 -5.41 8.69 -11.89
C LYS A 43 -5.43 8.34 -10.41
N ASP A 44 -5.68 7.07 -10.10
CA ASP A 44 -5.74 6.62 -8.72
C ASP A 44 -4.35 6.57 -8.08
N VAL A 45 -3.31 6.25 -8.85
CA VAL A 45 -1.93 6.35 -8.34
C VAL A 45 -1.66 7.77 -7.85
N GLY A 46 -2.03 8.77 -8.65
CA GLY A 46 -1.87 10.17 -8.25
C GLY A 46 -2.64 10.51 -6.98
N ARG A 47 -3.84 9.97 -6.83
CA ARG A 47 -4.66 10.19 -5.62
C ARG A 47 -4.05 9.53 -4.38
N LEU A 48 -3.49 8.33 -4.54
CA LEU A 48 -2.88 7.60 -3.43
C LEU A 48 -1.56 8.23 -2.98
N ILE A 49 -0.85 8.88 -3.88
CA ILE A 49 0.37 9.60 -3.52
C ILE A 49 0.02 10.95 -2.88
N GLY A 50 -0.90 11.68 -3.49
CA GLY A 50 -1.32 12.99 -3.03
C GLY A 50 -0.28 14.06 -3.28
N LYS A 51 -0.61 15.29 -2.94
CA LYS A 51 0.28 16.42 -3.13
C LYS A 51 1.50 16.26 -2.24
N LYS A 52 2.69 16.28 -2.84
CA LYS A 52 3.97 16.10 -2.14
C LYS A 52 4.07 14.79 -1.35
N GLY A 53 3.28 13.79 -1.74
CA GLY A 53 3.32 12.47 -1.10
C GLY A 53 2.59 12.38 0.23
N VAL A 54 1.76 13.36 0.58
CA VAL A 54 1.07 13.42 1.88
C VAL A 54 0.14 12.22 2.09
N VAL A 55 -0.61 11.84 1.06
CA VAL A 55 -1.55 10.71 1.20
C VAL A 55 -0.78 9.39 1.34
N ALA A 56 0.24 9.19 0.51
CA ALA A 56 1.07 7.98 0.60
C ALA A 56 1.72 7.83 1.97
N GLU A 57 2.21 8.94 2.53
CA GLU A 57 2.82 8.92 3.85
C GLU A 57 1.81 8.56 4.94
N ALA A 58 0.60 9.11 4.86
CA ALA A 58 -0.47 8.77 5.81
C ALA A 58 -0.84 7.29 5.72
N ILE A 59 -0.92 6.73 4.51
CA ILE A 59 -1.20 5.31 4.30
C ILE A 59 -0.09 4.46 4.94
N ARG A 60 1.17 4.82 4.72
CA ARG A 60 2.30 4.11 5.32
C ARG A 60 2.24 4.12 6.84
N GLU A 61 1.90 5.24 7.43
CA GLU A 61 1.79 5.36 8.90
C GLU A 61 0.72 4.43 9.46
N VAL A 62 -0.46 4.40 8.83
CA VAL A 62 -1.56 3.54 9.29
C VAL A 62 -1.18 2.06 9.16
N VAL A 63 -0.61 1.68 8.02
CA VAL A 63 -0.20 0.29 7.79
C VAL A 63 0.89 -0.13 8.78
N ASN A 64 1.88 0.74 8.99
CA ASN A 64 2.97 0.43 9.91
C ASN A 64 2.55 0.41 11.37
N ALA A 65 1.54 1.18 11.75
CA ALA A 65 0.98 1.11 13.09
C ALA A 65 0.42 -0.30 13.36
N SER A 66 -0.24 -0.92 12.37
CA SER A 66 -0.73 -2.29 12.48
C SER A 66 0.42 -3.31 12.51
N ALA A 67 1.47 -3.08 11.74
CA ALA A 67 2.60 -4.00 11.64
C ALA A 67 3.55 -3.93 12.84
N LYS A 68 3.53 -2.84 13.56
CA LYS A 68 4.43 -2.59 14.70
C LYS A 68 4.30 -3.65 15.79
N LEU A 69 3.09 -4.17 15.98
CA LEU A 69 2.83 -5.22 16.96
C LEU A 69 3.62 -6.50 16.67
N ASN A 70 4.00 -6.72 15.43
CA ASN A 70 4.74 -7.89 14.98
C ASN A 70 6.20 -7.56 14.68
N SER A 71 6.67 -6.40 15.09
CA SER A 71 8.04 -5.93 14.86
C SER A 71 8.41 -5.91 13.38
N LYS A 72 7.42 -5.62 12.51
CA LYS A 72 7.62 -5.55 11.07
C LYS A 72 7.54 -4.14 10.56
N LYS A 73 8.33 -3.86 9.55
CA LYS A 73 8.25 -2.62 8.79
C LYS A 73 7.67 -2.94 7.41
N ILE A 74 6.63 -2.23 7.04
CA ILE A 74 5.98 -2.42 5.74
C ILE A 74 6.35 -1.26 4.83
N ARG A 75 6.89 -1.58 3.66
CA ARG A 75 7.18 -0.61 2.62
C ARG A 75 6.12 -0.72 1.55
N LEU A 76 5.66 0.41 1.05
CA LEU A 76 4.63 0.46 0.01
C LEU A 76 5.17 1.14 -1.23
N LYS A 77 4.91 0.54 -2.38
CA LYS A 77 5.19 1.14 -3.68
C LYS A 77 3.87 1.30 -4.42
N PHE A 78 3.74 2.38 -5.16
CA PHE A 78 2.54 2.67 -5.93
C PHE A 78 2.89 2.63 -7.41
N GLU A 79 2.23 1.77 -8.16
CA GLU A 79 2.52 1.54 -9.58
C GLU A 79 1.25 1.60 -10.42
N VAL A 80 1.40 2.04 -11.66
CA VAL A 80 0.30 2.02 -12.61
C VAL A 80 0.12 0.59 -13.12
N LYS A 81 -1.11 0.13 -13.13
CA LYS A 81 -1.43 -1.20 -13.67
C LYS A 81 -1.25 -1.19 -15.19
N LYS A 82 -0.48 -2.11 -15.67
CA LYS A 82 -0.25 -2.30 -17.11
C LYS A 82 -1.21 -3.30 -17.69
#